data_6ae3c4b768dc1469811906ca646a9945
#
_entry.id   6ae3c4b768dc1469811906ca646a9945
#
_cell.length_a   1.000
_cell.length_b   1.000
_cell.length_c   1.000
_cell.angle_alpha   90.00
_cell.angle_beta   90.00
_cell.angle_gamma   90.00
#
_symmetry.space_group_name_H-M   'P 1'
#
loop_
_entity.id
_entity.type
_entity.pdbx_description
1 polymer ?
#
loop_
_entity_poly.entity_id
_entity_poly.type
_entity_poly.pdbx_seq_one_letter_code
_entity_poly.pdbx_strand_id
1 'polypeptide(L)'
;SKLLFELIFKQRWRPSVLIETGGMPSSHSALVTGTAAGVGLQLGFNDPIFALASTIAFIVMYDASGIRRSAGLTATKVNQISKANPNESFSECLLKESLGHTKIEVLVGSLFGPSVALPGILFIGSPLDILQMFGLVSV
;
A
#
# COMPACT_ATOMS: atom_id res chain seq x y z
N SER A 1 -5.33 -7.38 -6.79
CA SER A 1 -4.33 -6.37 -6.82
C SER A 1 -4.71 -5.27 -7.82
N LYS A 2 -3.94 -4.15 -7.88
CA LYS A 2 -4.20 -2.98 -8.75
C LYS A 2 -4.49 -3.35 -10.20
N LEU A 3 -3.76 -4.31 -10.77
CA LEU A 3 -3.98 -4.80 -12.15
C LEU A 3 -5.36 -5.42 -12.35
N LEU A 4 -5.81 -6.25 -11.40
CA LEU A 4 -7.14 -6.86 -11.44
C LEU A 4 -8.25 -5.80 -11.32
N PHE A 5 -8.05 -4.80 -10.48
CA PHE A 5 -9.00 -3.71 -10.32
C PHE A 5 -9.10 -2.85 -11.58
N GLU A 6 -7.97 -2.49 -12.22
CA GLU A 6 -7.97 -1.75 -13.49
C GLU A 6 -8.55 -2.58 -14.65
N LEU A 7 -8.24 -3.87 -14.68
CA LEU A 7 -8.78 -4.77 -15.71
C LEU A 7 -10.30 -4.90 -15.60
N ILE A 8 -10.83 -5.06 -14.38
CA ILE A 8 -12.28 -5.28 -14.15
C ILE A 8 -13.07 -3.97 -14.29
N PHE A 9 -12.58 -2.87 -13.70
CA PHE A 9 -13.34 -1.61 -13.63
C PHE A 9 -13.03 -0.62 -14.75
N LYS A 10 -11.81 -0.61 -15.31
CA LYS A 10 -11.40 0.35 -16.34
C LYS A 10 -11.13 -0.31 -17.70
N GLN A 11 -11.19 -1.65 -17.79
CA GLN A 11 -10.94 -2.43 -19.02
C GLN A 11 -9.64 -2.04 -19.75
N ARG A 12 -8.62 -1.62 -19.01
CA ARG A 12 -7.32 -1.18 -19.55
C ARG A 12 -6.18 -1.99 -18.95
N TRP A 13 -5.38 -2.60 -19.82
CA TRP A 13 -4.16 -3.29 -19.44
C TRP A 13 -3.00 -2.29 -19.32
N ARG A 14 -2.65 -1.89 -18.09
CA ARG A 14 -1.53 -0.99 -17.81
C ARG A 14 -0.63 -1.58 -16.73
N PRO A 15 0.43 -2.32 -17.12
CA PRO A 15 1.36 -2.91 -16.15
C PRO A 15 2.13 -1.86 -15.32
N SER A 16 2.28 -0.64 -15.81
CA SER A 16 2.88 0.49 -15.09
C SER A 16 2.21 0.81 -13.75
N VAL A 17 0.93 0.47 -13.61
CA VAL A 17 0.14 0.69 -12.36
C VAL A 17 0.72 -0.06 -11.15
N LEU A 18 1.50 -1.11 -11.36
CA LEU A 18 2.16 -1.83 -10.26
C LEU A 18 3.26 -0.99 -9.58
N ILE A 19 3.87 -0.08 -10.32
CA ILE A 19 4.99 0.77 -9.87
C ILE A 19 4.51 2.17 -9.51
N GLU A 20 3.34 2.59 -10.01
CA GLU A 20 2.77 3.90 -9.74
C GLU A 20 2.33 4.01 -8.27
N THR A 21 2.75 5.11 -7.62
CA THR A 21 2.29 5.50 -6.28
C THR A 21 0.94 6.20 -6.41
N GLY A 22 -0.11 5.63 -5.80
CA GLY A 22 -1.49 6.12 -5.90
C GLY A 22 -2.42 5.09 -6.54
N GLY A 23 -3.72 5.36 -6.53
CA GLY A 23 -4.78 4.49 -7.06
C GLY A 23 -5.27 3.41 -6.10
N MET A 24 -6.40 2.82 -6.45
CA MET A 24 -7.18 1.87 -5.63
C MET A 24 -6.85 0.42 -5.99
N PRO A 25 -6.74 -0.50 -5.03
CA PRO A 25 -6.59 -0.29 -3.59
C PRO A 25 -5.17 0.13 -3.18
N SER A 26 -5.00 0.73 -1.98
CA SER A 26 -3.68 1.04 -1.43
C SER A 26 -2.88 -0.23 -1.17
N SER A 27 -1.81 -0.42 -1.92
CA SER A 27 -0.91 -1.58 -1.77
C SER A 27 -0.16 -1.58 -0.44
N HIS A 28 0.21 -0.40 0.07
CA HIS A 28 0.86 -0.27 1.37
C HIS A 28 -0.07 -0.72 2.50
N SER A 29 -1.32 -0.24 2.48
CA SER A 29 -2.32 -0.63 3.48
C SER A 29 -2.61 -2.13 3.41
N ALA A 30 -2.77 -2.69 2.21
CA ALA A 30 -3.00 -4.12 2.02
C ALA A 30 -1.83 -4.96 2.55
N LEU A 31 -0.60 -4.53 2.29
CA LEU A 31 0.59 -5.25 2.75
C LEU A 31 0.66 -5.28 4.28
N VAL A 32 0.60 -4.11 4.93
CA VAL A 32 0.80 -4.05 6.40
C VAL A 32 -0.35 -4.67 7.17
N THR A 33 -1.61 -4.54 6.70
CA THR A 33 -2.75 -5.19 7.35
C THR A 33 -2.80 -6.69 7.11
N GLY A 34 -2.41 -7.14 5.91
CA GLY A 34 -2.25 -8.56 5.61
C GLY A 34 -1.17 -9.20 6.46
N THR A 35 -0.03 -8.52 6.64
CA THR A 35 1.04 -8.97 7.54
C THR A 35 0.56 -9.04 8.98
N ALA A 36 -0.09 -7.99 9.50
CA ALA A 36 -0.61 -7.99 10.86
C ALA A 36 -1.62 -9.11 11.09
N ALA A 37 -2.55 -9.32 10.15
CA ALA A 37 -3.52 -10.41 10.21
C ALA A 37 -2.85 -11.79 10.19
N GLY A 38 -1.83 -11.98 9.36
CA GLY A 38 -1.06 -13.22 9.31
C GLY A 38 -0.32 -13.51 10.62
N VAL A 39 0.32 -12.50 11.21
CA VAL A 39 0.95 -12.60 12.53
C VAL A 39 -0.08 -12.99 13.60
N GLY A 40 -1.23 -12.32 13.64
CA GLY A 40 -2.30 -12.62 14.57
C GLY A 40 -2.85 -14.03 14.42
N LEU A 41 -2.94 -14.55 13.19
CA LEU A 41 -3.38 -15.92 12.93
C LEU A 41 -2.36 -16.97 13.41
N GLN A 42 -1.06 -16.72 13.23
CA GLN A 42 -0.01 -17.67 13.54
C GLN A 42 0.44 -17.66 15.00
N LEU A 43 0.60 -16.47 15.59
CA LEU A 43 1.12 -16.30 16.95
C LEU A 43 0.02 -16.03 17.98
N GLY A 44 -1.17 -15.66 17.52
CA GLY A 44 -2.28 -15.25 18.36
C GLY A 44 -2.43 -13.73 18.45
N PHE A 45 -3.68 -13.29 18.59
CA PHE A 45 -4.01 -11.86 18.67
C PHE A 45 -3.62 -11.21 20.01
N ASN A 46 -3.23 -12.01 21.01
CA ASN A 46 -2.71 -11.52 22.29
C ASN A 46 -1.18 -11.43 22.32
N ASP A 47 -0.50 -11.84 21.26
CA ASP A 47 0.96 -11.81 21.18
C ASP A 47 1.48 -10.37 21.03
N PRO A 48 2.55 -9.96 21.72
CA PRO A 48 3.17 -8.65 21.59
C PRO A 48 3.62 -8.33 20.15
N ILE A 49 4.00 -9.34 19.36
CA ILE A 49 4.39 -9.15 17.96
C ILE A 49 3.18 -8.74 17.11
N PHE A 50 1.98 -9.27 17.40
CA PHE A 50 0.76 -8.80 16.76
C PHE A 50 0.45 -7.35 17.11
N ALA A 51 0.63 -6.95 18.38
CA ALA A 51 0.45 -5.55 18.79
C ALA A 51 1.42 -4.62 18.06
N LEU A 52 2.70 -5.03 17.92
CA LEU A 52 3.71 -4.30 17.15
C LEU A 52 3.32 -4.19 15.67
N ALA A 53 2.96 -5.31 15.03
CA ALA A 53 2.55 -5.33 13.63
C ALA A 53 1.32 -4.45 13.37
N SER A 54 0.34 -4.47 14.27
CA SER A 54 -0.85 -3.63 14.21
C SER A 54 -0.51 -2.15 14.34
N THR A 55 0.39 -1.79 15.26
CA THR A 55 0.86 -0.41 15.43
C THR A 55 1.53 0.10 14.16
N ILE A 56 2.42 -0.70 13.57
CA ILE A 56 3.07 -0.35 12.30
C ILE A 56 2.02 -0.17 11.19
N ALA A 57 1.03 -1.06 11.12
CA ALA A 57 -0.05 -0.96 10.14
C ALA A 57 -0.82 0.37 10.27
N PHE A 58 -1.16 0.78 11.49
CA PHE A 58 -1.82 2.07 11.74
C PHE A 58 -0.96 3.26 11.33
N ILE A 59 0.33 3.27 11.67
CA ILE A 59 1.26 4.35 11.29
C ILE A 59 1.36 4.47 9.77
N VAL A 60 1.53 3.36 9.06
CA VAL A 60 1.65 3.36 7.60
C VAL A 60 0.35 3.82 6.92
N MET A 61 -0.81 3.39 7.41
CA MET A 61 -2.10 3.84 6.89
C MET A 61 -2.34 5.33 7.14
N TYR A 62 -1.97 5.82 8.33
CA TYR A 62 -2.06 7.23 8.67
C TYR A 62 -1.14 8.08 7.78
N ASP A 63 0.12 7.67 7.59
CA ASP A 63 1.05 8.33 6.68
C ASP A 63 0.50 8.37 5.25
N ALA A 64 0.02 7.24 4.74
CA ALA A 64 -0.48 7.12 3.38
C ALA A 64 -1.67 8.05 3.07
N SER A 65 -2.62 8.18 4.01
CA SER A 65 -3.83 9.00 3.83
C SER A 65 -3.70 10.44 4.33
N GLY A 66 -2.71 10.73 5.16
CA GLY A 66 -2.46 12.02 5.78
C GLY A 66 -1.24 12.73 5.17
N ILE A 67 -0.06 12.40 5.68
CA ILE A 67 1.18 13.14 5.39
C ILE A 67 1.50 13.14 3.90
N ARG A 68 1.54 11.97 3.27
CA ARG A 68 1.86 11.86 1.83
C ARG A 68 0.82 12.52 0.96
N ARG A 69 -0.45 12.44 1.33
CA ARG A 69 -1.52 13.11 0.59
C ARG A 69 -1.40 14.64 0.69
N SER A 70 -1.10 15.16 1.88
CA SER A 70 -0.86 16.60 2.06
C SER A 70 0.33 17.08 1.24
N ALA A 71 1.42 16.30 1.21
CA ALA A 71 2.59 16.61 0.37
C ALA A 71 2.22 16.65 -1.13
N GLY A 72 1.41 15.71 -1.62
CA GLY A 72 0.92 15.71 -3.01
C GLY A 72 0.08 16.95 -3.32
N LEU A 73 -0.85 17.33 -2.44
CA LEU A 73 -1.66 18.53 -2.60
C LEU A 73 -0.82 19.82 -2.57
N THR A 74 0.22 19.86 -1.72
CA THR A 74 1.17 20.97 -1.69
C THR A 74 1.96 21.04 -3.00
N ALA A 75 2.44 19.91 -3.52
CA ALA A 75 3.11 19.82 -4.81
C ALA A 75 2.23 20.36 -5.95
N THR A 76 0.94 20.00 -5.97
CA THR A 76 0.00 20.54 -6.98
C THR A 76 -0.11 22.06 -6.90
N LYS A 77 -0.23 22.63 -5.70
CA LYS A 77 -0.31 24.09 -5.54
C LYS A 77 0.97 24.80 -5.95
N VAL A 78 2.12 24.26 -5.58
CA VAL A 78 3.44 24.81 -5.98
C VAL A 78 3.59 24.77 -7.50
N ASN A 79 3.24 23.65 -8.14
CA ASN A 79 3.28 23.53 -9.59
C ASN A 79 2.33 24.52 -10.30
N GLN A 80 1.16 24.80 -9.72
CA GLN A 80 0.23 25.81 -10.25
C GLN A 80 0.83 27.23 -10.18
N ILE A 81 1.46 27.60 -9.07
CA ILE A 81 2.13 28.89 -8.90
C ILE A 81 3.30 29.02 -9.88
N SER A 82 4.11 27.98 -10.02
CA SER A 82 5.23 27.95 -10.95
C SER A 82 4.78 28.15 -12.41
N LYS A 83 3.69 27.50 -12.81
CA LYS A 83 3.11 27.66 -14.16
C LYS A 83 2.52 29.06 -14.39
N ALA A 84 2.04 29.74 -13.35
CA ALA A 84 1.49 31.08 -13.44
C ALA A 84 2.58 32.16 -13.58
N ASN A 85 3.83 31.87 -13.18
CA ASN A 85 4.99 32.78 -13.24
C ASN A 85 6.12 32.18 -14.09
N PRO A 86 6.00 32.15 -15.42
CA PRO A 86 6.95 31.50 -16.32
C PRO A 86 8.33 32.18 -16.40
N ASN A 87 8.49 33.36 -15.83
CA ASN A 87 9.75 34.13 -15.83
C ASN A 87 10.70 33.75 -14.69
N GLU A 88 10.27 32.90 -13.75
CA GLU A 88 11.13 32.39 -12.69
C GLU A 88 11.68 31.02 -13.06
N SER A 89 12.97 30.78 -12.83
CA SER A 89 13.72 29.56 -13.16
C SER A 89 13.17 28.26 -12.51
N PHE A 90 12.07 28.33 -11.79
CA PHE A 90 11.38 27.20 -11.17
C PHE A 90 10.55 26.33 -12.13
N SER A 91 10.41 26.76 -13.40
CA SER A 91 9.54 26.06 -14.36
C SER A 91 10.08 24.69 -14.84
N GLU A 92 11.35 24.41 -14.62
CA GLU A 92 11.99 23.18 -15.17
C GLU A 92 11.83 21.94 -14.31
N CYS A 93 11.48 22.05 -13.02
CA CYS A 93 11.36 20.90 -12.12
C CYS A 93 9.97 20.81 -11.48
N LEU A 94 9.01 20.19 -12.16
CA LEU A 94 7.69 19.96 -11.59
C LEU A 94 7.76 18.90 -10.48
N LEU A 95 7.14 19.22 -9.34
CA LEU A 95 7.02 18.31 -8.20
C LEU A 95 6.02 17.18 -8.50
N LYS A 96 6.29 15.98 -7.96
CA LYS A 96 5.39 14.84 -8.11
C LYS A 96 4.09 15.05 -7.34
N GLU A 97 2.98 15.18 -8.05
CA GLU A 97 1.66 15.45 -7.48
C GLU A 97 0.93 14.17 -7.00
N SER A 98 1.24 13.02 -7.61
CA SER A 98 0.58 11.75 -7.32
C SER A 98 1.13 11.06 -6.06
N LEU A 99 1.18 11.78 -4.94
CA LEU A 99 1.62 11.25 -3.66
C LEU A 99 0.44 11.01 -2.73
N GLY A 100 0.50 9.88 -2.01
CA GLY A 100 -0.50 9.50 -1.02
C GLY A 100 -1.77 8.90 -1.61
N HIS A 101 -2.66 8.53 -0.70
CA HIS A 101 -3.92 7.85 -0.99
C HIS A 101 -5.10 8.58 -0.36
N THR A 102 -6.29 8.42 -0.91
CA THR A 102 -7.52 8.83 -0.24
C THR A 102 -7.83 7.91 0.93
N LYS A 103 -8.61 8.38 1.90
CA LYS A 103 -9.04 7.56 3.04
C LYS A 103 -9.76 6.28 2.60
N ILE A 104 -10.54 6.37 1.51
CA ILE A 104 -11.27 5.22 0.94
C ILE A 104 -10.30 4.20 0.34
N GLU A 105 -9.26 4.64 -0.38
CA GLU A 105 -8.25 3.75 -0.95
C GLU A 105 -7.47 2.99 0.14
N VAL A 106 -7.16 3.69 1.25
CA VAL A 106 -6.52 3.09 2.43
C VAL A 106 -7.46 2.09 3.09
N LEU A 107 -8.74 2.43 3.30
CA LEU A 107 -9.73 1.54 3.89
C LEU A 107 -9.93 0.27 3.04
N VAL A 108 -10.12 0.42 1.74
CA VAL A 108 -10.27 -0.75 0.84
C VAL A 108 -9.00 -1.61 0.83
N GLY A 109 -7.81 -0.97 0.83
CA GLY A 109 -6.55 -1.68 0.94
C GLY A 109 -6.42 -2.45 2.25
N SER A 110 -6.84 -1.85 3.37
CA SER A 110 -6.76 -2.48 4.69
C SER A 110 -7.68 -3.70 4.86
N LEU A 111 -8.79 -3.74 4.15
CA LEU A 111 -9.68 -4.91 4.10
C LEU A 111 -9.17 -5.97 3.12
N PHE A 112 -8.60 -5.52 1.99
CA PHE A 112 -8.08 -6.42 0.96
C PHE A 112 -6.88 -7.25 1.45
N GLY A 113 -5.98 -6.65 2.25
CA GLY A 113 -4.80 -7.34 2.78
C GLY A 113 -5.15 -8.62 3.54
N PRO A 114 -5.91 -8.55 4.64
CA PRO A 114 -6.36 -9.72 5.39
C PRO A 114 -7.19 -10.69 4.54
N SER A 115 -8.05 -10.23 3.65
CA SER A 115 -8.88 -11.07 2.77
C SER A 115 -8.07 -11.96 1.83
N VAL A 116 -6.83 -11.58 1.52
CA VAL A 116 -5.91 -12.40 0.72
C VAL A 116 -4.96 -13.20 1.61
N ALA A 117 -4.41 -12.57 2.64
CA ALA A 117 -3.39 -13.18 3.50
C ALA A 117 -3.96 -14.35 4.33
N LEU A 118 -5.13 -14.19 4.95
CA LEU A 118 -5.70 -15.22 5.81
C LEU A 118 -6.04 -16.51 5.04
N PRO A 119 -6.77 -16.48 3.92
CA PRO A 119 -6.97 -17.68 3.12
C PRO A 119 -5.67 -18.25 2.58
N GLY A 120 -4.73 -17.39 2.15
CA GLY A 120 -3.42 -17.82 1.68
C GLY A 120 -2.69 -18.67 2.71
N ILE A 121 -2.61 -18.21 3.96
CA ILE A 121 -1.96 -18.92 5.05
C ILE A 121 -2.72 -20.22 5.41
N LEU A 122 -4.04 -20.18 5.41
CA LEU A 122 -4.86 -21.35 5.77
C LEU A 122 -4.80 -22.47 4.73
N PHE A 123 -4.73 -22.15 3.43
CA PHE A 123 -4.78 -23.14 2.34
C PHE A 123 -3.41 -23.53 1.80
N ILE A 124 -2.44 -22.64 1.85
CA ILE A 124 -1.10 -22.84 1.25
C ILE A 124 -0.05 -23.02 2.34
N GLY A 125 -0.30 -22.55 3.55
CA GLY A 125 0.64 -22.49 4.65
C GLY A 125 1.35 -21.14 4.78
N SER A 126 2.19 -21.03 5.80
CA SER A 126 3.01 -19.83 6.02
C SER A 126 4.16 -19.77 5.00
N PRO A 127 4.77 -18.59 4.79
CA PRO A 127 5.99 -18.48 3.97
C PRO A 127 7.10 -19.44 4.44
N LEU A 128 7.19 -19.73 5.74
CA LEU A 128 8.14 -20.68 6.28
C LEU A 128 7.82 -22.12 5.86
N ASP A 129 6.55 -22.52 5.93
CA ASP A 129 6.10 -23.86 5.51
C ASP A 129 6.42 -24.07 4.02
N ILE A 130 6.19 -23.04 3.21
CA ILE A 130 6.51 -23.06 1.76
C ILE A 130 8.03 -23.24 1.55
N LEU A 131 8.86 -22.47 2.26
CA LEU A 131 10.31 -22.57 2.15
C LEU A 131 10.83 -23.93 2.59
N GLN A 132 10.25 -24.53 3.63
CA GLN A 132 10.55 -25.90 4.08
C GLN A 132 10.15 -26.95 3.05
N MET A 133 8.97 -26.79 2.43
CA MET A 133 8.48 -27.68 1.37
C MET A 133 9.43 -27.71 0.16
N PHE A 134 10.08 -26.57 -0.15
CA PHE A 134 11.11 -26.49 -1.20
C PHE A 134 12.53 -26.83 -0.72
N GLY A 135 12.71 -27.24 0.55
CA GLY A 135 14.01 -27.58 1.12
C GLY A 135 15.00 -26.42 1.24
N LEU A 136 14.48 -25.17 1.23
CA LEU A 136 15.29 -23.95 1.31
C LEU A 136 15.64 -23.56 2.75
N VAL A 137 14.91 -24.08 3.74
CA VAL A 137 15.14 -23.85 5.18
C VAL A 137 14.85 -25.15 5.92
N SER A 138 15.79 -25.59 6.78
CA SER A 138 15.60 -26.64 7.78
C SER A 138 15.47 -25.99 9.15
N VAL A 139 14.39 -26.25 9.86
CA VAL A 139 14.20 -25.90 11.28
C VAL A 139 14.32 -27.18 12.10
#